data_5d4384a6bd1f0eba5954b0ed38743767
#
_entry.id   5d4384a6bd1f0eba5954b0ed38743767
#
_cell.length_a   1.000
_cell.length_b   1.000
_cell.length_c   1.000
_cell.angle_alpha   90.00
_cell.angle_beta   90.00
_cell.angle_gamma   90.00
#
_symmetry.space_group_name_H-M   'P 1'
#
loop_
_entity.id
_entity.type
_entity.pdbx_description
1 polymer ?
#
loop_
_entity_poly.entity_id
_entity_poly.type
_entity_poly.pdbx_seq_one_letter_code
_entity_poly.pdbx_strand_id
1 'polypeptide(L)'
;MNHLTVGQRAPLSNLAIDDTAPITLKFTRQSPIEMDISCFALDAAGKLINDDYMVFYNQPISPCGQIKLTHYESQPSSSSSIQAEFEVNLSKLATNIDSLFFVLSADTPLNQIQSLEIGLWQQSQKVQAEYQAADFAQQQASMLMQLYRKSDVWRVSNVAQGFNGGLAAIVQHFGGDVEEGSSTAADVTATPVQTKPSLEKVMLDKAPKLVNLAKKATISLEKRQLQQLTAKVALVLDASGSMNRQYKKGRVQEVVNRLLPLAVSFDDDQALDCWAFARDPQYLGEIGLSNYDGFIDNAHGGWRKWALGPRVNNEAEVMKAVTEFYQKDGLDVPVYVLFISDGGVNDNRGITRVMTEAAKLPIFWQFVGLGGRGYGILKKLDDMTGRVIDNCDFFELDDLDDISEEALYENMLEEFPSWLKEAREIGLIAK
;
A
#
# COMPACT_ATOMS: atom_id res chain seq x y z
N MET A 1 -10.07 13.04 21.77
CA MET A 1 -8.77 13.23 21.12
C MET A 1 -8.67 12.20 20.02
N ASN A 2 -8.50 12.59 18.77
CA ASN A 2 -8.35 11.65 17.67
C ASN A 2 -6.86 11.34 17.52
N HIS A 3 -6.46 10.09 17.70
CA HIS A 3 -5.08 9.63 17.53
C HIS A 3 -4.93 8.94 16.16
N LEU A 4 -3.92 9.33 15.37
CA LEU A 4 -3.58 8.72 14.09
C LEU A 4 -2.39 7.78 14.27
N THR A 5 -2.58 6.50 14.06
CA THR A 5 -1.49 5.53 14.01
C THR A 5 -0.76 5.59 12.67
N VAL A 6 0.49 5.10 12.62
CA VAL A 6 1.27 5.03 11.37
C VAL A 6 0.51 4.25 10.30
N GLY A 7 0.45 4.80 9.09
CA GLY A 7 -0.30 4.27 7.96
C GLY A 7 -1.80 4.62 7.95
N GLN A 8 -2.32 5.23 9.02
CA GLN A 8 -3.73 5.61 9.08
C GLN A 8 -3.99 6.85 8.24
N ARG A 9 -5.11 6.82 7.50
CA ARG A 9 -5.61 7.91 6.65
C ARG A 9 -7.06 8.22 6.98
N ALA A 10 -7.43 9.50 6.97
CA ALA A 10 -8.81 9.91 7.19
C ALA A 10 -9.13 11.22 6.46
N PRO A 11 -10.38 11.42 5.97
CA PRO A 11 -10.85 12.75 5.61
C PRO A 11 -10.76 13.68 6.82
N LEU A 12 -10.36 14.94 6.61
CA LEU A 12 -10.31 15.94 7.70
C LEU A 12 -11.67 16.13 8.37
N SER A 13 -12.74 16.09 7.60
CA SER A 13 -14.12 16.17 8.10
C SER A 13 -14.47 15.05 9.10
N ASN A 14 -13.96 13.83 8.91
CA ASN A 14 -14.17 12.71 9.84
C ASN A 14 -13.46 12.93 11.20
N LEU A 15 -12.51 13.84 11.23
CA LEU A 15 -11.73 14.22 12.42
C LEU A 15 -12.21 15.55 13.02
N ALA A 16 -13.35 16.07 12.54
CA ALA A 16 -13.92 17.36 12.90
C ALA A 16 -12.97 18.55 12.64
N ILE A 17 -12.18 18.46 11.56
CA ILE A 17 -11.33 19.52 11.04
C ILE A 17 -11.97 20.09 9.78
N ASP A 18 -12.19 21.41 9.76
CA ASP A 18 -12.76 22.16 8.64
C ASP A 18 -11.61 22.63 7.71
N ASP A 19 -11.58 22.13 6.48
CA ASP A 19 -10.56 22.47 5.48
C ASP A 19 -10.73 23.89 4.89
N THR A 20 -11.83 24.59 5.20
CA THR A 20 -12.08 25.98 4.81
C THR A 20 -11.44 27.00 5.76
N ALA A 21 -11.08 26.61 6.97
CA ALA A 21 -10.45 27.44 7.97
C ALA A 21 -8.96 27.07 8.17
N PRO A 22 -8.11 28.00 8.65
CA PRO A 22 -6.70 27.71 8.92
C PRO A 22 -6.52 26.56 9.91
N ILE A 23 -5.52 25.73 9.64
CA ILE A 23 -5.11 24.59 10.45
C ILE A 23 -3.69 24.87 10.96
N THR A 24 -3.40 24.51 12.21
CA THR A 24 -2.05 24.62 12.78
C THR A 24 -1.49 23.22 13.02
N LEU A 25 -0.30 22.92 12.47
CA LEU A 25 0.47 21.73 12.78
C LEU A 25 1.59 22.09 13.74
N LYS A 26 1.61 21.44 14.92
CA LYS A 26 2.64 21.63 15.97
C LYS A 26 3.46 20.36 16.10
N PHE A 27 4.77 20.51 16.04
CA PHE A 27 5.76 19.48 16.24
C PHE A 27 6.38 19.67 17.61
N THR A 28 6.08 18.77 18.54
CA THR A 28 6.61 18.80 19.91
C THR A 28 7.55 17.63 20.09
N ARG A 29 8.76 17.88 20.56
CA ARG A 29 9.81 16.86 20.68
C ARG A 29 10.46 16.84 22.04
N GLN A 30 11.09 15.69 22.35
CA GLN A 30 12.15 15.53 23.33
C GLN A 30 13.30 14.80 22.61
N SER A 31 14.45 15.43 22.46
CA SER A 31 15.53 14.90 21.63
C SER A 31 16.89 15.45 22.02
N PRO A 32 17.91 14.57 22.12
CA PRO A 32 19.30 14.98 22.34
C PRO A 32 20.02 15.44 21.07
N ILE A 33 19.39 15.29 19.89
CA ILE A 33 19.96 15.67 18.58
C ILE A 33 19.26 16.90 18.02
N GLU A 34 20.01 17.68 17.25
CA GLU A 34 19.47 18.75 16.42
C GLU A 34 18.71 18.16 15.23
N MET A 35 17.59 18.77 14.88
CA MET A 35 16.72 18.29 13.79
C MET A 35 15.88 19.42 13.22
N ASP A 36 15.49 19.27 11.97
CA ASP A 36 14.70 20.23 11.22
C ASP A 36 13.36 19.66 10.80
N ILE A 37 12.35 20.53 10.72
CA ILE A 37 11.04 20.22 10.12
C ILE A 37 10.84 21.11 8.89
N SER A 38 10.48 20.48 7.78
CA SER A 38 10.17 21.15 6.51
C SER A 38 8.80 20.72 5.99
N CYS A 39 8.14 21.60 5.21
CA CYS A 39 6.91 21.29 4.50
C CYS A 39 7.16 21.38 3.00
N PHE A 40 6.86 20.32 2.24
CA PHE A 40 6.94 20.25 0.79
C PHE A 40 5.55 20.31 0.18
N ALA A 41 5.29 21.25 -0.74
CA ALA A 41 4.03 21.32 -1.48
C ALA A 41 4.21 20.67 -2.86
N LEU A 42 3.42 19.64 -3.13
CA LEU A 42 3.53 18.83 -4.34
C LEU A 42 2.29 18.98 -5.23
N ASP A 43 2.51 18.78 -6.54
CA ASP A 43 1.46 18.71 -7.55
C ASP A 43 0.75 17.33 -7.56
N ALA A 44 -0.20 17.15 -8.48
CA ALA A 44 -0.95 15.90 -8.66
C ALA A 44 -0.06 14.71 -9.09
N ALA A 45 1.11 14.97 -9.67
CA ALA A 45 2.09 13.95 -10.02
C ALA A 45 3.03 13.59 -8.86
N GLY A 46 2.82 14.19 -7.66
CA GLY A 46 3.67 13.98 -6.49
C GLY A 46 5.04 14.64 -6.60
N LYS A 47 5.18 15.67 -7.45
CA LYS A 47 6.43 16.41 -7.65
C LYS A 47 6.38 17.77 -6.97
N LEU A 48 7.54 18.20 -6.44
CA LEU A 48 7.72 19.54 -5.91
C LEU A 48 7.40 20.56 -7.02
N ILE A 49 6.52 21.51 -6.72
CA ILE A 49 6.07 22.50 -7.71
C ILE A 49 7.26 23.34 -8.21
N ASN A 50 8.06 23.82 -7.30
CA ASN A 50 9.40 24.40 -7.45
C ASN A 50 10.02 24.52 -6.06
N ASP A 51 11.29 24.89 -5.97
CA ASP A 51 12.04 24.96 -4.71
C ASP A 51 11.44 25.98 -3.72
N ASP A 52 10.79 27.04 -4.20
CA ASP A 52 10.11 28.04 -3.34
C ASP A 52 8.91 27.46 -2.57
N TYR A 53 8.41 26.29 -2.96
CA TYR A 53 7.35 25.57 -2.25
C TYR A 53 7.87 24.52 -1.24
N MET A 54 9.17 24.57 -0.93
CA MET A 54 9.75 23.95 0.26
C MET A 54 9.79 24.98 1.38
N VAL A 55 8.90 24.87 2.38
CA VAL A 55 8.80 25.79 3.52
C VAL A 55 9.59 25.24 4.70
N PHE A 56 10.60 25.99 5.17
CA PHE A 56 11.50 25.62 6.26
C PHE A 56 12.08 26.92 6.91
N TYR A 57 13.01 26.78 7.87
CA TYR A 57 13.49 27.93 8.67
C TYR A 57 14.10 29.07 7.85
N ASN A 58 14.79 28.78 6.73
CA ASN A 58 15.35 29.81 5.83
C ASN A 58 14.30 30.36 4.84
N GLN A 59 13.22 29.65 4.61
CA GLN A 59 12.12 30.02 3.71
C GLN A 59 10.77 29.78 4.40
N PRO A 60 10.41 30.64 5.38
CA PRO A 60 9.31 30.33 6.29
C PRO A 60 7.91 30.54 5.69
N ILE A 61 7.79 31.05 4.46
CA ILE A 61 6.50 31.32 3.82
C ILE A 61 6.55 30.87 2.36
N SER A 62 5.55 30.05 1.96
CA SER A 62 5.38 29.65 0.55
C SER A 62 5.01 30.84 -0.36
N PRO A 63 5.26 30.78 -1.69
CA PRO A 63 4.92 31.86 -2.64
C PRO A 63 3.45 32.26 -2.62
N CYS A 64 2.53 31.30 -2.41
CA CYS A 64 1.10 31.65 -2.28
C CYS A 64 0.73 32.22 -0.91
N GLY A 65 1.65 32.25 0.06
CA GLY A 65 1.43 32.78 1.41
C GLY A 65 0.48 31.97 2.29
N GLN A 66 0.12 30.75 1.89
CA GLN A 66 -0.86 29.92 2.58
C GLN A 66 -0.25 28.76 3.39
N ILE A 67 1.07 28.58 3.31
CA ILE A 67 1.86 27.67 4.16
C ILE A 67 2.91 28.54 4.84
N LYS A 68 2.88 28.60 6.17
CA LYS A 68 3.77 29.46 6.96
C LYS A 68 4.35 28.69 8.13
N LEU A 69 5.67 28.72 8.27
CA LEU A 69 6.36 28.32 9.50
C LEU A 69 6.33 29.50 10.49
N THR A 70 5.53 29.39 11.54
CA THR A 70 5.27 30.48 12.50
C THR A 70 6.12 30.38 13.76
N HIS A 71 6.67 29.20 14.04
CA HIS A 71 7.62 28.94 15.13
C HIS A 71 8.65 27.91 14.70
N TYR A 72 9.90 28.08 15.11
CA TYR A 72 10.97 27.15 14.82
C TYR A 72 12.06 27.19 15.89
N GLU A 73 12.51 25.98 16.36
CA GLU A 73 13.61 25.78 17.30
C GLU A 73 14.30 24.45 17.00
N SER A 74 15.55 24.48 16.50
CA SER A 74 16.30 23.27 16.15
C SER A 74 17.10 22.66 17.29
N GLN A 75 17.45 23.43 18.32
CA GLN A 75 18.40 23.06 19.35
C GLN A 75 17.95 21.87 20.19
N PRO A 76 18.85 20.93 20.56
CA PRO A 76 18.52 19.79 21.39
C PRO A 76 17.81 20.18 22.68
N SER A 77 16.81 19.37 23.10
CA SER A 77 16.07 19.61 24.34
C SER A 77 15.87 18.31 25.11
N SER A 78 16.22 18.34 26.40
CA SER A 78 15.98 17.24 27.32
C SER A 78 14.55 17.20 27.88
N SER A 79 13.78 18.26 27.66
CA SER A 79 12.36 18.37 28.00
C SER A 79 11.52 18.48 26.74
N SER A 80 10.24 18.13 26.84
CA SER A 80 9.28 18.31 25.74
C SER A 80 9.15 19.80 25.39
N SER A 81 9.46 20.16 24.15
CA SER A 81 9.37 21.55 23.65
C SER A 81 8.80 21.58 22.22
N ILE A 82 8.16 22.70 21.87
CA ILE A 82 7.69 22.91 20.48
C ILE A 82 8.91 23.18 19.61
N GLN A 83 9.12 22.33 18.61
CA GLN A 83 10.21 22.52 17.64
C GLN A 83 9.77 23.38 16.45
N ALA A 84 8.59 23.11 15.90
CA ALA A 84 8.08 23.83 14.75
C ALA A 84 6.56 23.97 14.85
N GLU A 85 6.05 25.07 14.30
CA GLU A 85 4.62 25.31 14.16
C GLU A 85 4.34 25.84 12.76
N PHE A 86 3.47 25.14 12.00
CA PHE A 86 3.04 25.56 10.67
C PHE A 86 1.57 25.98 10.69
N GLU A 87 1.27 27.13 10.09
CA GLU A 87 -0.09 27.52 9.75
C GLU A 87 -0.36 27.23 8.28
N VAL A 88 -1.45 26.51 7.99
CA VAL A 88 -1.84 26.10 6.65
C VAL A 88 -3.29 26.46 6.39
N ASN A 89 -3.55 27.13 5.25
CA ASN A 89 -4.91 27.42 4.79
C ASN A 89 -5.20 26.62 3.51
N LEU A 90 -5.78 25.43 3.66
CA LEU A 90 -5.99 24.48 2.58
C LEU A 90 -6.90 25.02 1.47
N SER A 91 -7.96 25.75 1.84
CA SER A 91 -8.92 26.30 0.87
C SER A 91 -8.37 27.42 0.00
N LYS A 92 -7.25 28.03 0.42
CA LYS A 92 -6.59 29.13 -0.29
C LYS A 92 -5.27 28.72 -0.95
N LEU A 93 -4.89 27.46 -0.89
CA LEU A 93 -3.73 26.96 -1.62
C LEU A 93 -3.90 27.16 -3.12
N ALA A 94 -2.78 27.33 -3.82
CA ALA A 94 -2.78 27.36 -5.28
C ALA A 94 -3.38 26.07 -5.84
N THR A 95 -4.12 26.16 -6.95
CA THR A 95 -4.91 25.04 -7.49
C THR A 95 -4.08 23.84 -7.98
N ASN A 96 -2.79 24.08 -8.23
CA ASN A 96 -1.81 23.05 -8.62
C ASN A 96 -1.15 22.35 -7.42
N ILE A 97 -1.55 22.66 -6.17
CA ILE A 97 -1.08 21.98 -4.96
C ILE A 97 -2.09 20.90 -4.60
N ASP A 98 -1.68 19.62 -4.70
CA ASP A 98 -2.51 18.48 -4.35
C ASP A 98 -2.12 17.84 -3.03
N SER A 99 -0.87 18.00 -2.59
CA SER A 99 -0.45 17.49 -1.28
C SER A 99 0.64 18.33 -0.61
N LEU A 100 0.69 18.22 0.72
CA LEU A 100 1.70 18.80 1.59
C LEU A 100 2.33 17.69 2.42
N PHE A 101 3.66 17.52 2.34
CA PHE A 101 4.40 16.60 3.18
C PHE A 101 5.19 17.33 4.26
N PHE A 102 4.99 16.93 5.52
CA PHE A 102 5.80 17.42 6.64
C PHE A 102 6.90 16.40 6.92
N VAL A 103 8.13 16.88 6.85
CA VAL A 103 9.35 16.09 6.84
C VAL A 103 10.22 16.46 8.03
N LEU A 104 10.72 15.45 8.72
CA LEU A 104 11.77 15.55 9.72
C LEU A 104 13.10 15.18 9.10
N SER A 105 14.17 15.93 9.38
CA SER A 105 15.54 15.62 8.98
C SER A 105 16.54 15.97 10.07
N ALA A 106 17.68 15.24 10.09
CA ALA A 106 18.80 15.46 10.97
C ALA A 106 20.10 14.97 10.30
N ASP A 107 21.25 15.51 10.75
CA ASP A 107 22.57 15.04 10.30
C ASP A 107 22.97 13.68 10.91
N THR A 108 22.29 13.27 11.97
CA THR A 108 22.51 12.01 12.69
C THR A 108 21.26 11.12 12.60
N PRO A 109 21.39 9.79 12.84
CA PRO A 109 20.25 8.90 12.78
C PRO A 109 19.11 9.28 13.73
N LEU A 110 17.88 9.30 13.21
CA LEU A 110 16.67 9.71 13.92
C LEU A 110 16.26 8.77 15.07
N ASN A 111 16.82 7.56 15.14
CA ASN A 111 16.58 6.63 16.25
C ASN A 111 17.16 7.10 17.60
N GLN A 112 17.82 8.25 17.65
CA GLN A 112 18.27 8.91 18.88
C GLN A 112 17.18 9.83 19.49
N ILE A 113 16.08 10.09 18.78
CA ILE A 113 14.94 10.88 19.25
C ILE A 113 14.27 10.11 20.40
N GLN A 114 13.99 10.78 21.52
CA GLN A 114 13.25 10.15 22.62
C GLN A 114 11.74 10.10 22.33
N SER A 115 11.18 11.22 21.88
CA SER A 115 9.78 11.31 21.43
C SER A 115 9.57 12.47 20.47
N LEU A 116 8.63 12.31 19.57
CA LEU A 116 8.11 13.33 18.69
C LEU A 116 6.59 13.21 18.60
N GLU A 117 5.87 14.29 18.90
CA GLU A 117 4.42 14.41 18.71
C GLU A 117 4.12 15.39 17.60
N ILE A 118 3.21 15.03 16.71
CA ILE A 118 2.61 15.94 15.75
C ILE A 118 1.15 16.14 16.15
N GLY A 119 0.79 17.40 16.47
CA GLY A 119 -0.59 17.80 16.72
C GLY A 119 -1.12 18.64 15.57
N LEU A 120 -2.20 18.19 14.91
CA LEU A 120 -2.98 19.02 13.99
C LEU A 120 -4.12 19.67 14.78
N TRP A 121 -4.11 20.98 14.83
CA TRP A 121 -4.99 21.78 15.68
C TRP A 121 -5.90 22.67 14.84
N GLN A 122 -7.16 22.77 15.25
CA GLN A 122 -8.08 23.78 14.77
C GLN A 122 -9.05 24.11 15.89
N GLN A 123 -9.03 25.34 16.39
CA GLN A 123 -9.79 25.77 17.57
C GLN A 123 -9.56 24.84 18.79
N SER A 124 -10.58 24.11 19.26
CA SER A 124 -10.49 23.15 20.35
C SER A 124 -10.24 21.69 19.89
N GLN A 125 -10.23 21.44 18.59
CA GLN A 125 -9.99 20.10 18.04
C GLN A 125 -8.50 19.81 17.96
N LYS A 126 -8.09 18.61 18.32
CA LYS A 126 -6.72 18.10 18.18
C LYS A 126 -6.75 16.69 17.60
N VAL A 127 -5.99 16.52 16.52
CA VAL A 127 -5.63 15.21 15.97
C VAL A 127 -4.15 15.01 16.22
N GLN A 128 -3.75 13.85 16.73
CA GLN A 128 -2.40 13.62 17.23
C GLN A 128 -1.78 12.38 16.63
N ALA A 129 -0.49 12.46 16.26
CA ALA A 129 0.37 11.33 15.92
C ALA A 129 1.63 11.38 16.79
N GLU A 130 2.08 10.22 17.28
CA GLU A 130 3.24 10.11 18.15
C GLU A 130 4.26 9.15 17.54
N TYR A 131 5.55 9.48 17.71
CA TYR A 131 6.68 8.71 17.24
C TYR A 131 7.74 8.59 18.35
N GLN A 132 8.44 7.47 18.36
CA GLN A 132 9.55 7.20 19.29
C GLN A 132 10.77 6.71 18.52
N ALA A 133 11.91 6.60 19.17
CA ALA A 133 13.17 6.10 18.60
C ALA A 133 13.01 4.82 17.75
N ALA A 134 12.15 3.90 18.21
CA ALA A 134 11.88 2.63 17.51
C ALA A 134 11.15 2.79 16.18
N ASP A 135 10.53 3.96 15.91
CA ASP A 135 9.85 4.25 14.65
C ASP A 135 10.83 4.71 13.56
N PHE A 136 12.06 5.08 13.95
CA PHE A 136 13.08 5.60 13.08
C PHE A 136 14.33 4.71 13.12
N ALA A 137 14.54 3.79 12.24
CA ALA A 137 15.76 2.96 12.21
C ALA A 137 17.05 3.84 12.13
N GLN A 138 18.00 3.55 11.23
CA GLN A 138 19.21 4.35 10.98
C GLN A 138 18.98 5.54 10.03
N GLN A 139 17.73 5.93 9.81
CA GLN A 139 17.33 6.97 8.87
C GLN A 139 17.74 8.36 9.38
N GLN A 140 18.10 9.24 8.44
CA GLN A 140 18.44 10.64 8.73
C GLN A 140 17.31 11.61 8.35
N ALA A 141 16.30 11.17 7.61
CA ALA A 141 15.08 11.93 7.37
C ALA A 141 13.86 11.01 7.31
N SER A 142 12.68 11.59 7.59
CA SER A 142 11.41 10.86 7.54
C SER A 142 10.27 11.79 7.09
N MET A 143 9.44 11.33 6.14
CA MET A 143 8.14 11.91 5.89
C MET A 143 7.19 11.47 7.01
N LEU A 144 6.69 12.42 7.78
CA LEU A 144 5.89 12.13 8.97
C LEU A 144 4.40 12.17 8.69
N MET A 145 3.92 13.30 8.18
CA MET A 145 2.50 13.54 7.95
C MET A 145 2.28 14.12 6.56
N GLN A 146 1.20 13.69 5.93
CA GLN A 146 0.74 14.22 4.65
C GLN A 146 -0.67 14.79 4.80
N LEU A 147 -0.90 15.99 4.26
CA LEU A 147 -2.23 16.50 3.93
C LEU A 147 -2.38 16.41 2.41
N TYR A 148 -3.42 15.77 1.91
CA TYR A 148 -3.58 15.54 0.47
C TYR A 148 -5.04 15.59 0.04
N ARG A 149 -5.24 15.90 -1.24
CA ARG A 149 -6.55 15.95 -1.87
C ARG A 149 -6.85 14.64 -2.60
N LYS A 150 -8.03 14.08 -2.37
CA LYS A 150 -8.53 12.94 -3.12
C LYS A 150 -10.01 13.20 -3.43
N SER A 151 -10.38 13.24 -4.73
CA SER A 151 -11.74 13.57 -5.19
C SER A 151 -12.27 14.87 -4.54
N ASP A 152 -11.46 15.93 -4.58
CA ASP A 152 -11.73 17.25 -3.98
C ASP A 152 -11.92 17.27 -2.45
N VAL A 153 -11.65 16.20 -1.75
CA VAL A 153 -11.72 16.09 -0.28
C VAL A 153 -10.31 16.11 0.30
N TRP A 154 -10.04 17.02 1.23
CA TRP A 154 -8.77 17.02 1.97
C TRP A 154 -8.74 15.93 3.04
N ARG A 155 -7.63 15.23 3.07
CA ARG A 155 -7.37 14.09 3.93
C ARG A 155 -6.03 14.27 4.65
N VAL A 156 -5.88 13.59 5.78
CA VAL A 156 -4.60 13.46 6.48
C VAL A 156 -4.13 12.02 6.45
N SER A 157 -2.83 11.83 6.33
CA SER A 157 -2.14 10.53 6.47
C SER A 157 -0.99 10.65 7.44
N ASN A 158 -0.86 9.69 8.35
CA ASN A 158 0.35 9.50 9.15
C ASN A 158 1.28 8.53 8.39
N VAL A 159 2.36 9.06 7.78
CA VAL A 159 3.16 8.36 6.76
C VAL A 159 4.30 7.54 7.38
N ALA A 160 5.14 8.16 8.23
CA ALA A 160 6.34 7.58 8.85
C ALA A 160 7.30 6.88 7.88
N GLN A 161 7.57 7.50 6.73
CA GLN A 161 8.47 6.97 5.71
C GLN A 161 9.88 7.59 5.85
N GLY A 162 10.89 6.76 6.08
CA GLY A 162 12.25 7.22 6.32
C GLY A 162 13.19 7.15 5.12
N PHE A 163 14.28 7.95 5.17
CA PHE A 163 15.32 8.09 4.14
C PHE A 163 16.70 8.09 4.78
N ASN A 164 17.62 7.29 4.24
CA ASN A 164 19.00 7.22 4.75
C ASN A 164 19.90 8.37 4.26
N GLY A 165 19.58 8.98 3.13
CA GLY A 165 20.32 10.12 2.55
C GLY A 165 19.88 11.51 3.06
N GLY A 166 19.22 11.58 4.22
CA GLY A 166 18.79 12.84 4.83
C GLY A 166 17.79 13.63 3.98
N LEU A 167 17.79 14.95 4.16
CA LEU A 167 16.89 15.87 3.45
C LEU A 167 17.13 15.84 1.93
N ALA A 168 18.38 15.69 1.48
CA ALA A 168 18.72 15.64 0.06
C ALA A 168 18.01 14.49 -0.67
N ALA A 169 17.93 13.32 -0.05
CA ALA A 169 17.20 12.19 -0.62
C ALA A 169 15.69 12.46 -0.77
N ILE A 170 15.09 13.23 0.13
CA ILE A 170 13.67 13.63 0.04
C ILE A 170 13.47 14.67 -1.05
N VAL A 171 14.36 15.68 -1.17
CA VAL A 171 14.31 16.67 -2.24
C VAL A 171 14.37 16.02 -3.60
N GLN A 172 15.33 15.08 -3.81
CA GLN A 172 15.43 14.28 -5.04
C GLN A 172 14.19 13.42 -5.29
N HIS A 173 13.63 12.80 -4.24
CA HIS A 173 12.41 12.00 -4.33
C HIS A 173 11.25 12.82 -4.89
N PHE A 174 11.12 14.06 -4.49
CA PHE A 174 10.10 14.98 -5.00
C PHE A 174 10.51 15.70 -6.31
N GLY A 175 11.68 15.35 -6.88
CA GLY A 175 12.15 15.90 -8.16
C GLY A 175 12.70 17.31 -8.09
N GLY A 176 13.12 17.76 -6.90
CA GLY A 176 13.86 19.01 -6.71
C GLY A 176 15.35 18.85 -7.04
N ASP A 177 16.02 19.95 -7.36
CA ASP A 177 17.47 20.00 -7.59
C ASP A 177 18.22 20.16 -6.27
N VAL A 178 19.31 19.42 -6.09
CA VAL A 178 20.23 19.54 -4.94
C VAL A 178 21.53 20.15 -5.44
N GLU A 179 21.86 21.40 -5.00
CA GLU A 179 23.18 21.97 -5.25
C GLU A 179 24.27 21.13 -4.52
N GLU A 180 25.27 20.65 -5.26
CA GLU A 180 26.41 19.91 -4.70
C GLU A 180 27.28 20.85 -3.85
N GLY A 181 26.97 20.92 -2.57
CA GLY A 181 27.77 21.52 -1.50
C GLY A 181 28.56 20.44 -0.75
N SER A 182 29.77 20.14 -1.27
CA SER A 182 30.93 19.54 -0.59
C SER A 182 30.65 18.68 0.66
N SER A 183 30.48 17.36 0.48
CA SER A 183 31.03 16.37 1.39
C SER A 183 31.37 15.09 0.62
N THR A 184 32.57 14.60 0.86
CA THR A 184 33.32 13.53 0.19
C THR A 184 32.51 12.27 -0.07
N ALA A 185 32.49 11.89 -1.33
CA ALA A 185 31.86 10.69 -1.88
C ALA A 185 32.34 9.39 -1.19
N ALA A 186 31.39 8.59 -0.78
CA ALA A 186 31.48 7.15 -0.88
C ALA A 186 30.32 6.72 -1.80
N ASP A 187 30.74 6.26 -2.98
CA ASP A 187 29.89 5.77 -4.06
C ASP A 187 29.07 4.56 -3.59
N VAL A 188 27.80 4.75 -3.34
CA VAL A 188 26.82 3.67 -3.30
C VAL A 188 25.56 4.20 -3.97
N THR A 189 25.31 3.75 -5.18
CA THR A 189 24.04 3.88 -5.88
C THR A 189 22.92 3.27 -5.03
N ALA A 190 22.30 4.08 -4.17
CA ALA A 190 21.14 3.67 -3.40
C ALA A 190 19.87 4.18 -4.09
N THR A 191 19.19 3.29 -4.74
CA THR A 191 17.76 3.43 -5.09
C THR A 191 16.98 3.83 -3.83
N PRO A 192 16.07 4.81 -3.86
CA PRO A 192 15.30 5.22 -2.69
C PRO A 192 14.45 4.05 -2.19
N VAL A 193 14.79 3.52 -1.01
CA VAL A 193 14.03 2.47 -0.35
C VAL A 193 12.87 3.15 0.38
N GLN A 194 11.69 3.09 -0.19
CA GLN A 194 10.45 3.38 0.53
C GLN A 194 10.29 2.30 1.61
N THR A 195 10.63 2.57 2.85
CA THR A 195 10.29 1.65 3.94
C THR A 195 8.81 1.86 4.29
N LYS A 196 7.92 1.08 3.65
CA LYS A 196 6.61 0.76 4.25
C LYS A 196 6.89 0.35 5.71
N PRO A 197 6.06 0.71 6.71
CA PRO A 197 6.24 0.23 8.07
C PRO A 197 6.45 -1.28 7.99
N SER A 198 7.42 -1.83 8.75
CA SER A 198 7.74 -3.25 8.55
C SER A 198 6.44 -4.03 8.69
N LEU A 199 6.15 -4.87 7.71
CA LEU A 199 4.93 -5.68 7.67
C LEU A 199 4.74 -6.41 9.01
N GLU A 200 5.85 -6.82 9.63
CA GLU A 200 5.87 -7.44 10.95
C GLU A 200 5.29 -6.54 12.06
N LYS A 201 5.64 -5.26 12.07
CA LYS A 201 5.15 -4.31 13.09
C LYS A 201 3.64 -4.06 12.92
N VAL A 202 3.19 -3.90 11.68
CA VAL A 202 1.77 -3.74 11.36
C VAL A 202 0.96 -4.97 11.76
N MET A 203 1.51 -6.17 11.49
CA MET A 203 0.87 -7.43 11.86
C MET A 203 0.90 -7.67 13.36
N LEU A 204 1.98 -7.32 14.06
CA LEU A 204 2.08 -7.47 15.51
C LEU A 204 0.99 -6.67 16.23
N ASP A 205 0.71 -5.48 15.77
CA ASP A 205 -0.31 -4.59 16.35
C ASP A 205 -1.74 -5.03 16.00
N LYS A 206 -2.01 -5.31 14.71
CA LYS A 206 -3.38 -5.51 14.19
C LYS A 206 -3.77 -6.97 13.95
N ALA A 207 -2.80 -7.84 13.69
CA ALA A 207 -3.02 -9.25 13.35
C ALA A 207 -1.89 -10.16 13.89
N PRO A 208 -1.70 -10.25 15.22
CA PRO A 208 -0.57 -10.95 15.83
C PRO A 208 -0.45 -12.42 15.41
N LYS A 209 -1.56 -13.06 15.04
CA LYS A 209 -1.57 -14.44 14.51
C LYS A 209 -0.83 -14.57 13.17
N LEU A 210 -0.67 -13.47 12.41
CA LEU A 210 -0.08 -13.46 11.08
C LEU A 210 1.39 -12.99 11.06
N VAL A 211 1.99 -12.64 12.19
CA VAL A 211 3.36 -12.10 12.27
C VAL A 211 4.39 -13.04 11.62
N ASN A 212 4.30 -14.34 11.89
CA ASN A 212 5.22 -15.31 11.30
C ASN A 212 5.06 -15.42 9.78
N LEU A 213 3.83 -15.34 9.28
CA LEU A 213 3.54 -15.32 7.84
C LEU A 213 4.07 -14.04 7.20
N ALA A 214 3.92 -12.90 7.87
CA ALA A 214 4.46 -11.62 7.42
C ALA A 214 5.98 -11.63 7.28
N LYS A 215 6.71 -12.21 8.24
CA LYS A 215 8.18 -12.39 8.15
C LYS A 215 8.59 -13.16 6.90
N LYS A 216 7.91 -14.26 6.62
CA LYS A 216 8.18 -15.11 5.47
C LYS A 216 7.82 -14.43 4.15
N ALA A 217 6.70 -13.72 4.11
CA ALA A 217 6.31 -12.89 2.96
C ALA A 217 7.36 -11.81 2.68
N THR A 218 7.85 -11.11 3.71
CA THR A 218 8.91 -10.09 3.59
C THR A 218 10.16 -10.68 2.97
N ILE A 219 10.65 -11.84 3.44
CA ILE A 219 11.84 -12.50 2.91
C ILE A 219 11.67 -12.85 1.42
N SER A 220 10.50 -13.38 1.01
CA SER A 220 10.22 -13.72 -0.39
C SER A 220 10.13 -12.47 -1.27
N LEU A 221 9.52 -11.40 -0.77
CA LEU A 221 9.49 -10.10 -1.47
C LEU A 221 10.88 -9.49 -1.63
N GLU A 222 11.75 -9.61 -0.62
CA GLU A 222 13.14 -9.15 -0.68
C GLU A 222 13.95 -9.88 -1.73
N LYS A 223 13.86 -11.21 -1.77
CA LYS A 223 14.53 -12.04 -2.78
C LYS A 223 14.13 -11.67 -4.21
N ARG A 224 12.87 -11.28 -4.42
CA ARG A 224 12.29 -10.92 -5.70
C ARG A 224 12.35 -9.41 -6.02
N GLN A 225 12.93 -8.59 -5.13
CA GLN A 225 13.03 -7.12 -5.25
C GLN A 225 11.65 -6.43 -5.41
N LEU A 226 10.63 -6.96 -4.71
CA LEU A 226 9.25 -6.48 -4.77
C LEU A 226 8.82 -5.65 -3.55
N GLN A 227 9.71 -5.34 -2.60
CA GLN A 227 9.40 -4.62 -1.36
C GLN A 227 8.81 -3.22 -1.59
N GLN A 228 9.15 -2.62 -2.73
CA GLN A 228 8.75 -1.26 -3.11
C GLN A 228 7.55 -1.24 -4.05
N LEU A 229 7.09 -2.42 -4.47
CA LEU A 229 5.98 -2.50 -5.41
C LEU A 229 4.68 -2.01 -4.76
N THR A 230 3.98 -1.13 -5.46
CA THR A 230 2.58 -0.82 -5.18
C THR A 230 1.74 -1.51 -6.24
N ALA A 231 0.81 -2.34 -5.80
CA ALA A 231 -0.12 -3.06 -6.67
C ALA A 231 -1.46 -3.24 -5.96
N LYS A 232 -2.55 -3.28 -6.71
CA LYS A 232 -3.83 -3.75 -6.20
C LYS A 232 -3.82 -5.27 -6.10
N VAL A 233 -4.48 -5.83 -5.10
CA VAL A 233 -4.57 -7.28 -4.92
C VAL A 233 -6.02 -7.72 -4.88
N ALA A 234 -6.35 -8.73 -5.70
CA ALA A 234 -7.65 -9.38 -5.69
C ALA A 234 -7.52 -10.85 -5.30
N LEU A 235 -8.48 -11.35 -4.54
CA LEU A 235 -8.66 -12.77 -4.24
C LEU A 235 -9.97 -13.26 -4.84
N VAL A 236 -9.90 -14.26 -5.69
CA VAL A 236 -11.06 -14.89 -6.32
C VAL A 236 -11.20 -16.32 -5.80
N LEU A 237 -12.33 -16.62 -5.18
CA LEU A 237 -12.59 -17.88 -4.51
C LEU A 237 -13.64 -18.69 -5.26
N ASP A 238 -13.25 -19.86 -5.74
CA ASP A 238 -14.20 -20.88 -6.18
C ASP A 238 -15.09 -21.33 -5.01
N ALA A 239 -16.39 -21.19 -5.17
CA ALA A 239 -17.39 -21.65 -4.22
C ALA A 239 -18.41 -22.61 -4.87
N SER A 240 -17.97 -23.34 -5.89
CA SER A 240 -18.72 -24.42 -6.52
C SER A 240 -18.98 -25.57 -5.55
N GLY A 241 -19.77 -26.54 -5.97
CA GLY A 241 -20.16 -27.68 -5.14
C GLY A 241 -19.00 -28.56 -4.68
N SER A 242 -17.96 -28.69 -5.50
CA SER A 242 -16.73 -29.46 -5.19
C SER A 242 -15.96 -28.83 -4.04
N MET A 243 -15.88 -27.51 -3.95
CA MET A 243 -15.20 -26.75 -2.90
C MET A 243 -15.87 -26.85 -1.51
N ASN A 244 -17.08 -27.36 -1.39
CA ASN A 244 -17.79 -27.47 -0.11
C ASN A 244 -16.98 -28.12 1.01
N ARG A 245 -16.12 -29.10 0.70
CA ARG A 245 -15.25 -29.75 1.67
C ARG A 245 -14.18 -28.80 2.20
N GLN A 246 -13.58 -27.99 1.32
CA GLN A 246 -12.54 -27.02 1.68
C GLN A 246 -13.09 -25.91 2.59
N TYR A 247 -14.29 -25.39 2.26
CA TYR A 247 -14.98 -24.42 3.13
C TYR A 247 -15.31 -25.02 4.50
N LYS A 248 -15.89 -26.22 4.56
CA LYS A 248 -16.25 -26.88 5.84
C LYS A 248 -15.04 -27.16 6.72
N LYS A 249 -13.87 -27.41 6.14
CA LYS A 249 -12.63 -27.67 6.86
C LYS A 249 -11.89 -26.37 7.27
N GLY A 250 -12.39 -25.18 6.89
CA GLY A 250 -11.73 -23.92 7.13
C GLY A 250 -10.50 -23.63 6.22
N ARG A 251 -10.25 -24.47 5.21
CA ARG A 251 -9.08 -24.31 4.32
C ARG A 251 -9.14 -23.02 3.52
N VAL A 252 -10.34 -22.58 3.10
CA VAL A 252 -10.48 -21.33 2.37
C VAL A 252 -10.17 -20.12 3.27
N GLN A 253 -10.55 -20.15 4.55
CA GLN A 253 -10.14 -19.13 5.52
C GLN A 253 -8.62 -19.17 5.75
N GLU A 254 -8.01 -20.33 5.76
CA GLU A 254 -6.57 -20.48 5.88
C GLU A 254 -5.83 -19.87 4.67
N VAL A 255 -6.35 -20.05 3.44
CA VAL A 255 -5.85 -19.35 2.25
C VAL A 255 -5.88 -17.84 2.47
N VAL A 256 -7.01 -17.27 2.91
CA VAL A 256 -7.10 -15.83 3.23
C VAL A 256 -6.00 -15.41 4.20
N ASN A 257 -5.81 -16.15 5.29
CA ASN A 257 -4.82 -15.82 6.31
C ASN A 257 -3.38 -15.86 5.78
N ARG A 258 -3.05 -16.83 4.91
CA ARG A 258 -1.71 -16.96 4.30
C ARG A 258 -1.45 -15.89 3.24
N LEU A 259 -2.48 -15.42 2.52
CA LEU A 259 -2.33 -14.46 1.44
C LEU A 259 -2.34 -13.00 1.92
N LEU A 260 -3.03 -12.71 3.02
CA LEU A 260 -3.18 -11.34 3.51
C LEU A 260 -1.84 -10.61 3.75
N PRO A 261 -0.78 -11.23 4.31
CA PRO A 261 0.50 -10.55 4.47
C PRO A 261 1.11 -10.06 3.14
N LEU A 262 0.97 -10.85 2.07
CA LEU A 262 1.43 -10.46 0.75
C LEU A 262 0.62 -9.28 0.20
N ALA A 263 -0.70 -9.36 0.31
CA ALA A 263 -1.61 -8.29 -0.12
C ALA A 263 -1.35 -6.97 0.61
N VAL A 264 -1.22 -7.01 1.94
CA VAL A 264 -0.88 -5.83 2.78
C VAL A 264 0.47 -5.21 2.39
N SER A 265 1.40 -6.02 1.85
CA SER A 265 2.69 -5.52 1.38
C SER A 265 2.59 -4.76 0.06
N PHE A 266 1.68 -5.14 -0.81
CA PHE A 266 1.52 -4.54 -2.14
C PHE A 266 0.58 -3.34 -2.14
N ASP A 267 -0.56 -3.43 -1.43
CA ASP A 267 -1.59 -2.41 -1.51
C ASP A 267 -1.40 -1.28 -0.49
N ASP A 268 -1.63 -0.04 -0.94
CA ASP A 268 -1.49 1.17 -0.12
C ASP A 268 -2.52 1.24 1.01
N ASP A 269 -3.73 0.69 0.81
CA ASP A 269 -4.80 0.66 1.81
C ASP A 269 -4.77 -0.59 2.70
N GLN A 270 -3.77 -1.48 2.49
CA GLN A 270 -3.53 -2.69 3.29
C GLN A 270 -4.72 -3.67 3.27
N ALA A 271 -5.43 -3.70 2.16
CA ALA A 271 -6.58 -4.55 1.96
C ALA A 271 -6.49 -5.27 0.61
N LEU A 272 -7.27 -6.31 0.43
CA LEU A 272 -7.44 -7.00 -0.84
C LEU A 272 -8.92 -7.08 -1.19
N ASP A 273 -9.23 -6.90 -2.46
CA ASP A 273 -10.57 -7.11 -2.99
C ASP A 273 -10.91 -8.61 -3.02
N CYS A 274 -12.05 -9.00 -2.45
CA CYS A 274 -12.45 -10.40 -2.42
C CYS A 274 -13.68 -10.67 -3.27
N TRP A 275 -13.56 -11.69 -4.10
CA TRP A 275 -14.61 -12.20 -4.96
C TRP A 275 -14.87 -13.67 -4.67
N ALA A 276 -16.11 -14.09 -4.83
CA ALA A 276 -16.45 -15.51 -4.90
C ALA A 276 -17.27 -15.79 -6.16
N PHE A 277 -17.20 -17.03 -6.64
CA PHE A 277 -18.01 -17.44 -7.79
C PHE A 277 -18.47 -18.90 -7.68
N ALA A 278 -19.57 -19.15 -8.33
CA ALA A 278 -20.00 -20.44 -8.83
C ALA A 278 -20.54 -20.19 -10.25
N ARG A 279 -21.86 -20.30 -10.51
CA ARG A 279 -22.43 -19.84 -11.79
C ARG A 279 -22.29 -18.32 -11.94
N ASP A 280 -22.59 -17.59 -10.87
CA ASP A 280 -22.61 -16.12 -10.86
C ASP A 280 -21.47 -15.60 -9.97
N PRO A 281 -20.76 -14.52 -10.35
CA PRO A 281 -19.75 -13.88 -9.51
C PRO A 281 -20.41 -12.99 -8.45
N GLN A 282 -19.77 -12.86 -7.29
CA GLN A 282 -20.15 -11.93 -6.24
C GLN A 282 -18.93 -11.24 -5.64
N TYR A 283 -18.92 -9.92 -5.62
CA TYR A 283 -17.98 -9.15 -4.82
C TYR A 283 -18.33 -9.27 -3.34
N LEU A 284 -17.39 -9.69 -2.52
CA LEU A 284 -17.57 -9.90 -1.08
C LEU A 284 -17.12 -8.73 -0.22
N GLY A 285 -16.47 -7.74 -0.84
CA GLY A 285 -15.87 -6.60 -0.15
C GLY A 285 -14.37 -6.80 0.06
N GLU A 286 -13.77 -5.85 0.75
CA GLU A 286 -12.35 -5.83 1.05
C GLU A 286 -12.02 -6.66 2.29
N ILE A 287 -10.89 -7.38 2.24
CA ILE A 287 -10.30 -8.07 3.38
C ILE A 287 -9.07 -7.27 3.83
N GLY A 288 -9.11 -6.75 5.03
CA GLY A 288 -7.99 -6.07 5.66
C GLY A 288 -7.68 -6.63 7.04
N LEU A 289 -6.73 -6.01 7.73
CA LEU A 289 -6.27 -6.47 9.05
C LEU A 289 -7.34 -6.42 10.15
N SER A 290 -8.42 -5.68 9.94
CA SER A 290 -9.52 -5.54 10.92
C SER A 290 -10.60 -6.60 10.79
N ASN A 291 -10.71 -7.29 9.64
CA ASN A 291 -11.84 -8.19 9.36
C ASN A 291 -11.44 -9.55 8.77
N TYR A 292 -10.13 -9.87 8.65
CA TYR A 292 -9.68 -11.12 8.04
C TYR A 292 -10.08 -12.36 8.84
N ASP A 293 -10.09 -12.26 10.18
CA ASP A 293 -10.38 -13.41 11.07
C ASP A 293 -11.86 -13.78 10.96
N GLY A 294 -12.12 -14.95 10.42
CA GLY A 294 -13.47 -15.43 10.17
C GLY A 294 -14.19 -14.75 8.99
N PHE A 295 -13.49 -14.09 8.08
CA PHE A 295 -14.09 -13.39 6.94
C PHE A 295 -15.03 -14.30 6.12
N ILE A 296 -14.62 -15.52 5.85
CA ILE A 296 -15.39 -16.49 5.05
C ILE A 296 -16.75 -16.83 5.68
N ASP A 297 -16.81 -16.88 7.00
CA ASP A 297 -18.06 -17.18 7.73
C ASP A 297 -18.91 -15.94 8.02
N ASN A 298 -18.34 -14.73 7.92
CA ASN A 298 -19.02 -13.49 8.28
C ASN A 298 -19.49 -12.68 7.05
N ALA A 299 -18.68 -12.63 5.96
CA ALA A 299 -19.01 -11.85 4.77
C ALA A 299 -20.34 -12.28 4.17
N HIS A 300 -21.26 -11.32 3.99
CA HIS A 300 -22.61 -11.55 3.46
C HIS A 300 -23.39 -12.68 4.15
N GLY A 301 -23.13 -12.90 5.45
CA GLY A 301 -23.79 -13.93 6.26
C GLY A 301 -23.20 -15.33 6.08
N GLY A 302 -21.98 -15.41 5.53
CA GLY A 302 -21.18 -16.61 5.39
C GLY A 302 -21.33 -17.32 4.04
N TRP A 303 -20.32 -18.10 3.68
CA TRP A 303 -20.16 -18.69 2.35
C TRP A 303 -21.37 -19.50 1.85
N ARG A 304 -22.17 -20.08 2.75
CA ARG A 304 -23.41 -20.81 2.38
C ARG A 304 -24.51 -19.91 1.84
N LYS A 305 -24.49 -18.61 2.20
CA LYS A 305 -25.51 -17.63 1.85
C LYS A 305 -25.09 -16.72 0.69
N TRP A 306 -23.89 -16.86 0.18
CA TRP A 306 -23.44 -16.05 -0.96
C TRP A 306 -24.34 -16.27 -2.17
N ALA A 307 -24.69 -15.18 -2.86
CA ALA A 307 -25.63 -15.15 -3.96
C ALA A 307 -25.00 -15.58 -5.29
N LEU A 308 -24.46 -16.79 -5.36
CA LEU A 308 -23.68 -17.31 -6.49
C LEU A 308 -24.51 -18.18 -7.47
N GLY A 309 -25.82 -18.22 -7.31
CA GLY A 309 -26.69 -19.09 -8.12
C GLY A 309 -26.41 -20.59 -7.88
N PRO A 310 -26.67 -21.45 -8.87
CA PRO A 310 -26.24 -22.85 -8.83
C PRO A 310 -24.76 -23.01 -8.61
N ARG A 311 -24.36 -23.97 -7.79
CA ARG A 311 -22.97 -24.21 -7.39
C ARG A 311 -22.20 -25.00 -8.46
N VAL A 312 -22.15 -24.45 -9.68
CA VAL A 312 -21.41 -24.97 -10.85
C VAL A 312 -20.33 -23.97 -11.25
N ASN A 313 -19.24 -24.46 -11.82
CA ASN A 313 -18.10 -23.63 -12.20
C ASN A 313 -18.42 -22.73 -13.41
N ASN A 314 -18.08 -21.44 -13.30
CA ASN A 314 -18.15 -20.47 -14.38
C ASN A 314 -17.05 -19.41 -14.19
N GLU A 315 -15.83 -19.83 -14.42
CA GLU A 315 -14.61 -19.05 -14.23
C GLU A 315 -14.59 -17.79 -15.14
N ALA A 316 -15.03 -17.94 -16.39
CA ALA A 316 -14.99 -16.85 -17.37
C ALA A 316 -15.80 -15.63 -16.92
N GLU A 317 -16.95 -15.81 -16.27
CA GLU A 317 -17.79 -14.69 -15.80
C GLU A 317 -17.15 -13.94 -14.63
N VAL A 318 -16.55 -14.61 -13.65
CA VAL A 318 -15.88 -13.92 -12.55
C VAL A 318 -14.59 -13.25 -13.04
N MET A 319 -13.82 -13.89 -13.91
CA MET A 319 -12.63 -13.28 -14.51
C MET A 319 -12.98 -11.98 -15.27
N LYS A 320 -14.08 -12.01 -16.03
CA LYS A 320 -14.61 -10.83 -16.70
C LYS A 320 -15.04 -9.75 -15.71
N ALA A 321 -15.79 -10.12 -14.65
CA ALA A 321 -16.26 -9.18 -13.63
C ALA A 321 -15.09 -8.49 -12.89
N VAL A 322 -14.05 -9.23 -12.53
CA VAL A 322 -12.82 -8.70 -11.91
C VAL A 322 -12.10 -7.75 -12.87
N THR A 323 -11.93 -8.15 -14.14
CA THR A 323 -11.29 -7.32 -15.15
C THR A 323 -12.04 -6.00 -15.35
N GLU A 324 -13.37 -6.04 -15.47
CA GLU A 324 -14.23 -4.85 -15.63
C GLU A 324 -14.24 -3.96 -14.40
N PHE A 325 -14.12 -4.55 -13.19
CA PHE A 325 -14.04 -3.80 -11.93
C PHE A 325 -12.82 -2.88 -11.92
N TYR A 326 -11.65 -3.44 -12.14
CA TYR A 326 -10.42 -2.64 -12.15
C TYR A 326 -10.30 -1.71 -13.35
N GLN A 327 -10.85 -2.07 -14.49
CA GLN A 327 -10.82 -1.21 -15.69
C GLN A 327 -11.62 0.09 -15.50
N LYS A 328 -12.69 0.09 -14.68
CA LYS A 328 -13.53 1.28 -14.44
C LYS A 328 -12.84 2.38 -13.65
N ASP A 329 -11.97 2.02 -12.71
CA ASP A 329 -11.34 2.98 -11.79
C ASP A 329 -10.05 3.61 -12.35
N GLY A 330 -9.64 3.21 -13.56
CA GLY A 330 -8.34 3.56 -14.11
C GLY A 330 -7.22 2.73 -13.48
N LEU A 331 -6.35 2.13 -14.31
CA LEU A 331 -5.28 1.26 -13.84
C LEU A 331 -3.95 2.01 -13.79
N ASP A 332 -3.74 2.78 -12.71
CA ASP A 332 -2.49 3.53 -12.49
C ASP A 332 -1.37 2.63 -11.92
N VAL A 333 -1.73 1.48 -11.35
CA VAL A 333 -0.83 0.49 -10.75
C VAL A 333 -1.18 -0.92 -11.23
N PRO A 334 -0.24 -1.88 -11.22
CA PRO A 334 -0.53 -3.26 -11.56
C PRO A 334 -1.56 -3.88 -10.61
N VAL A 335 -2.35 -4.81 -11.11
CA VAL A 335 -3.28 -5.63 -10.34
C VAL A 335 -2.77 -7.06 -10.30
N TYR A 336 -2.62 -7.61 -9.09
CA TYR A 336 -2.25 -9.00 -8.85
C TYR A 336 -3.48 -9.79 -8.40
N VAL A 337 -3.98 -10.69 -9.24
CA VAL A 337 -5.18 -11.49 -8.99
C VAL A 337 -4.81 -12.90 -8.59
N LEU A 338 -5.15 -13.28 -7.35
CA LEU A 338 -5.04 -14.66 -6.87
C LEU A 338 -6.35 -15.39 -7.12
N PHE A 339 -6.32 -16.43 -7.94
CA PHE A 339 -7.48 -17.20 -8.33
C PHE A 339 -7.39 -18.63 -7.78
N ILE A 340 -8.26 -18.98 -6.81
CA ILE A 340 -8.26 -20.26 -6.12
C ILE A 340 -9.40 -21.13 -6.64
N SER A 341 -9.09 -22.33 -7.15
CA SER A 341 -10.08 -23.31 -7.62
C SER A 341 -9.62 -24.73 -7.36
N ASP A 342 -10.56 -25.67 -7.20
CA ASP A 342 -10.28 -27.12 -7.14
C ASP A 342 -10.42 -27.80 -8.51
N GLY A 343 -10.58 -27.03 -9.58
CA GLY A 343 -10.70 -27.51 -10.96
C GLY A 343 -12.16 -27.62 -11.43
N GLY A 344 -12.44 -28.58 -12.33
CA GLY A 344 -13.77 -28.74 -12.91
C GLY A 344 -14.12 -27.67 -13.96
N VAL A 345 -13.11 -27.10 -14.59
CA VAL A 345 -13.21 -26.02 -15.58
C VAL A 345 -13.94 -26.48 -16.85
N ASN A 346 -14.98 -25.77 -17.26
CA ASN A 346 -15.85 -26.17 -18.35
C ASN A 346 -15.80 -25.24 -19.58
N ASP A 347 -15.62 -23.92 -19.41
CA ASP A 347 -15.63 -22.95 -20.53
C ASP A 347 -14.22 -22.53 -20.97
N ASN A 348 -13.50 -23.43 -21.60
CA ASN A 348 -12.16 -23.14 -22.12
C ASN A 348 -12.13 -21.94 -23.10
N ARG A 349 -13.17 -21.76 -23.94
CA ARG A 349 -13.21 -20.67 -24.92
C ARG A 349 -13.46 -19.32 -24.26
N GLY A 350 -14.37 -19.28 -23.30
CA GLY A 350 -14.66 -18.08 -22.52
C GLY A 350 -13.43 -17.60 -21.76
N ILE A 351 -12.78 -18.51 -21.06
CA ILE A 351 -11.55 -18.21 -20.29
C ILE A 351 -10.44 -17.70 -21.23
N THR A 352 -10.16 -18.41 -22.34
CA THR A 352 -9.13 -17.99 -23.30
C THR A 352 -9.41 -16.57 -23.82
N ARG A 353 -10.68 -16.25 -24.15
CA ARG A 353 -11.06 -14.90 -24.62
C ARG A 353 -10.83 -13.83 -23.54
N VAL A 354 -11.26 -14.09 -22.30
CA VAL A 354 -11.07 -13.13 -21.19
C VAL A 354 -9.59 -12.91 -20.93
N MET A 355 -8.78 -13.97 -20.88
CA MET A 355 -7.34 -13.86 -20.68
C MET A 355 -6.64 -13.08 -21.78
N THR A 356 -7.06 -13.27 -23.06
CA THR A 356 -6.50 -12.51 -24.19
C THR A 356 -6.82 -11.00 -24.06
N GLU A 357 -8.02 -10.65 -23.61
CA GLU A 357 -8.38 -9.24 -23.40
C GLU A 357 -7.70 -8.68 -22.13
N ALA A 358 -7.64 -9.43 -21.05
CA ALA A 358 -6.97 -9.05 -19.81
C ALA A 358 -5.46 -8.82 -19.99
N ALA A 359 -4.82 -9.53 -20.94
CA ALA A 359 -3.41 -9.32 -21.27
C ALA A 359 -3.10 -7.92 -21.86
N LYS A 360 -4.10 -7.15 -22.25
CA LYS A 360 -3.97 -5.75 -22.71
C LYS A 360 -4.03 -4.74 -21.54
N LEU A 361 -4.26 -5.23 -20.32
CA LEU A 361 -4.40 -4.44 -19.10
C LEU A 361 -3.28 -4.79 -18.13
N PRO A 362 -2.94 -3.94 -17.18
CA PRO A 362 -1.92 -4.22 -16.18
C PRO A 362 -2.44 -5.19 -15.09
N ILE A 363 -2.94 -6.36 -15.51
CA ILE A 363 -3.51 -7.38 -14.64
C ILE A 363 -2.75 -8.71 -14.82
N PHE A 364 -2.16 -9.20 -13.73
CA PHE A 364 -1.52 -10.50 -13.64
C PHE A 364 -2.40 -11.49 -12.87
N TRP A 365 -2.53 -12.71 -13.36
CA TRP A 365 -3.36 -13.76 -12.79
C TRP A 365 -2.51 -14.91 -12.24
N GLN A 366 -2.50 -15.07 -10.93
CA GLN A 366 -1.92 -16.23 -10.28
C GLN A 366 -2.99 -17.27 -9.99
N PHE A 367 -3.02 -18.32 -10.76
CA PHE A 367 -3.93 -19.44 -10.53
C PHE A 367 -3.35 -20.44 -9.54
N VAL A 368 -4.15 -20.86 -8.57
CA VAL A 368 -3.78 -21.83 -7.55
C VAL A 368 -4.81 -22.95 -7.54
N GLY A 369 -4.38 -24.14 -7.91
CA GLY A 369 -5.19 -25.34 -7.84
C GLY A 369 -5.15 -25.94 -6.42
N LEU A 370 -6.28 -25.99 -5.70
CA LEU A 370 -6.34 -26.39 -4.31
C LEU A 370 -7.08 -27.72 -4.11
N GLY A 371 -6.34 -28.82 -3.93
CA GLY A 371 -6.89 -30.12 -3.50
C GLY A 371 -7.83 -30.78 -4.51
N GLY A 372 -7.74 -30.41 -5.77
CA GLY A 372 -8.62 -30.86 -6.83
C GLY A 372 -7.91 -31.63 -7.92
N ARG A 373 -8.59 -31.82 -9.02
CA ARG A 373 -8.09 -32.46 -10.24
C ARG A 373 -8.79 -31.88 -11.46
N GLY A 374 -8.12 -31.95 -12.61
CA GLY A 374 -8.77 -31.55 -13.86
C GLY A 374 -8.92 -30.04 -14.02
N TYR A 375 -7.85 -29.30 -13.76
CA TYR A 375 -7.80 -27.84 -13.90
C TYR A 375 -7.94 -27.35 -15.36
N GLY A 376 -8.01 -28.28 -16.32
CA GLY A 376 -8.37 -27.99 -17.70
C GLY A 376 -7.49 -26.97 -18.37
N ILE A 377 -8.11 -25.89 -18.84
CA ILE A 377 -7.41 -24.80 -19.52
C ILE A 377 -6.54 -23.98 -18.55
N LEU A 378 -6.90 -23.84 -17.27
CA LEU A 378 -6.12 -23.03 -16.31
C LEU A 378 -4.65 -23.44 -16.27
N LYS A 379 -4.38 -24.75 -16.29
CA LYS A 379 -3.02 -25.30 -16.35
C LYS A 379 -2.30 -25.07 -17.69
N LYS A 380 -3.02 -24.69 -18.74
CA LYS A 380 -2.50 -24.47 -20.08
C LYS A 380 -2.48 -23.00 -20.45
N LEU A 381 -2.97 -22.12 -19.59
CA LEU A 381 -2.98 -20.68 -19.83
C LEU A 381 -1.57 -20.12 -19.92
N ASP A 382 -0.67 -20.64 -19.13
CA ASP A 382 0.74 -20.33 -19.11
C ASP A 382 1.38 -20.47 -20.51
N ASP A 383 1.15 -21.57 -21.18
CA ASP A 383 1.62 -21.85 -22.56
C ASP A 383 0.73 -21.20 -23.65
N MET A 384 -0.25 -20.36 -23.31
CA MET A 384 -1.22 -19.84 -24.27
C MET A 384 -0.60 -18.78 -25.18
N THR A 385 -0.63 -19.00 -26.48
CA THR A 385 -0.19 -18.04 -27.50
C THR A 385 -1.29 -17.04 -27.86
N GLY A 386 -0.89 -15.89 -28.47
CA GLY A 386 -1.83 -14.87 -28.99
C GLY A 386 -2.20 -13.78 -27.99
N ARG A 387 -1.61 -13.77 -26.80
CA ARG A 387 -1.63 -12.65 -25.84
C ARG A 387 -0.56 -11.62 -26.22
N VAL A 388 -0.76 -10.34 -25.82
CA VAL A 388 0.25 -9.27 -26.01
C VAL A 388 1.41 -9.41 -25.03
N ILE A 389 1.17 -10.04 -23.88
CA ILE A 389 2.12 -10.38 -22.82
C ILE A 389 1.65 -11.65 -22.13
N ASP A 390 2.55 -12.44 -21.61
CA ASP A 390 2.20 -13.52 -20.70
C ASP A 390 1.80 -12.95 -19.35
N ASN A 391 0.52 -13.08 -19.00
CA ASN A 391 -0.07 -12.40 -17.84
C ASN A 391 -0.63 -13.36 -16.80
N CYS A 392 -0.13 -14.59 -16.75
CA CYS A 392 -0.56 -15.53 -15.73
C CYS A 392 0.51 -16.60 -15.41
N ASP A 393 0.33 -17.22 -14.24
CA ASP A 393 1.06 -18.38 -13.78
C ASP A 393 0.10 -19.35 -13.09
N PHE A 394 0.45 -20.63 -13.03
CA PHE A 394 -0.36 -21.68 -12.41
C PHE A 394 0.48 -22.67 -11.62
N PHE A 395 0.11 -22.92 -10.36
CA PHE A 395 0.65 -24.05 -9.60
C PHE A 395 -0.42 -24.85 -8.86
N GLU A 396 -0.12 -26.11 -8.58
CA GLU A 396 -1.01 -27.04 -7.88
C GLU A 396 -0.60 -27.24 -6.43
N LEU A 397 -1.60 -27.29 -5.52
CA LEU A 397 -1.45 -27.67 -4.13
C LEU A 397 -2.47 -28.77 -3.81
N ASP A 398 -2.00 -29.96 -3.42
CA ASP A 398 -2.90 -31.03 -2.95
C ASP A 398 -3.54 -30.67 -1.61
N ASP A 399 -2.75 -30.18 -0.66
CA ASP A 399 -3.22 -29.61 0.60
C ASP A 399 -2.30 -28.45 1.02
N LEU A 400 -2.84 -27.44 1.71
CA LEU A 400 -2.08 -26.34 2.28
C LEU A 400 -1.04 -26.78 3.32
N ASP A 401 -1.25 -27.95 3.95
CA ASP A 401 -0.30 -28.51 4.93
C ASP A 401 0.93 -29.15 4.26
N ASP A 402 0.88 -29.39 2.94
CA ASP A 402 1.97 -30.04 2.19
C ASP A 402 3.05 -29.06 1.71
N ILE A 403 2.83 -27.75 1.88
CA ILE A 403 3.75 -26.71 1.46
C ILE A 403 4.15 -25.80 2.62
N SER A 404 5.43 -25.49 2.74
CA SER A 404 5.87 -24.43 3.66
C SER A 404 5.40 -23.06 3.17
N GLU A 405 5.22 -22.11 4.08
CA GLU A 405 4.81 -20.77 3.72
C GLU A 405 5.86 -20.08 2.82
N GLU A 406 7.15 -20.34 3.03
CA GLU A 406 8.23 -19.85 2.17
C GLU A 406 8.07 -20.34 0.74
N ALA A 407 7.85 -21.66 0.55
CA ALA A 407 7.64 -22.24 -0.77
C ALA A 407 6.35 -21.75 -1.41
N LEU A 408 5.28 -21.52 -0.62
CA LEU A 408 4.03 -20.93 -1.10
C LEU A 408 4.28 -19.54 -1.69
N TYR A 409 4.96 -18.66 -0.96
CA TYR A 409 5.25 -17.31 -1.45
C TYR A 409 6.22 -17.30 -2.62
N GLU A 410 7.22 -18.20 -2.64
CA GLU A 410 8.13 -18.33 -3.79
C GLU A 410 7.37 -18.73 -5.07
N ASN A 411 6.47 -19.71 -5.00
CA ASN A 411 5.63 -20.11 -6.13
C ASN A 411 4.69 -18.99 -6.58
N MET A 412 4.02 -18.32 -5.64
CA MET A 412 3.11 -17.21 -5.96
C MET A 412 3.80 -16.02 -6.63
N LEU A 413 5.09 -15.83 -6.40
CA LEU A 413 5.85 -14.70 -6.92
C LEU A 413 6.81 -15.12 -8.04
N GLU A 414 6.71 -16.33 -8.59
CA GLU A 414 7.70 -16.86 -9.51
C GLU A 414 7.78 -16.05 -10.80
N GLU A 415 6.68 -15.81 -11.46
CA GLU A 415 6.63 -15.13 -12.76
C GLU A 415 6.26 -13.64 -12.68
N PHE A 416 5.67 -13.20 -11.59
CA PHE A 416 5.21 -11.84 -11.43
C PHE A 416 6.30 -10.77 -11.67
N PRO A 417 7.57 -10.92 -11.19
CA PRO A 417 8.63 -9.95 -11.48
C PRO A 417 8.97 -9.84 -12.97
N SER A 418 8.97 -10.97 -13.68
CA SER A 418 9.23 -11.03 -15.12
C SER A 418 8.14 -10.32 -15.90
N TRP A 419 6.88 -10.59 -15.55
CA TRP A 419 5.73 -9.90 -16.12
C TRP A 419 5.77 -8.39 -15.85
N LEU A 420 6.09 -7.94 -14.63
CA LEU A 420 6.23 -6.51 -14.31
C LEU A 420 7.25 -5.80 -15.20
N LYS A 421 8.38 -6.45 -15.46
CA LYS A 421 9.42 -5.92 -16.35
C LYS A 421 8.89 -5.76 -17.78
N GLU A 422 8.31 -6.81 -18.31
CA GLU A 422 7.77 -6.82 -19.68
C GLU A 422 6.60 -5.83 -19.82
N ALA A 423 5.70 -5.76 -18.85
CA ALA A 423 4.58 -4.81 -18.83
C ALA A 423 5.05 -3.34 -18.85
N ARG A 424 6.19 -3.02 -18.19
CA ARG A 424 6.83 -1.70 -18.30
C ARG A 424 7.44 -1.46 -19.68
N GLU A 425 8.08 -2.46 -20.26
CA GLU A 425 8.71 -2.37 -21.57
C GLU A 425 7.67 -2.09 -22.69
N ILE A 426 6.50 -2.70 -22.61
CA ILE A 426 5.41 -2.48 -23.58
C ILE A 426 4.46 -1.33 -23.20
N GLY A 427 4.67 -0.66 -22.07
CA GLY A 427 3.92 0.51 -21.64
C GLY A 427 2.53 0.22 -21.05
N LEU A 428 2.28 -0.98 -20.53
CA LEU A 428 1.06 -1.30 -19.78
C LEU A 428 1.05 -0.71 -18.37
N ILE A 429 2.22 -0.52 -17.77
CA ILE A 429 2.39 0.13 -16.47
C ILE A 429 3.47 1.21 -16.56
N ALA A 430 3.41 2.20 -15.68
CA ALA A 430 4.39 3.27 -15.61
C ALA A 430 5.82 2.72 -15.35
N LYS A 431 6.84 3.43 -15.88
CA LYS A 431 8.26 3.07 -15.70
C LYS A 431 8.71 3.30 -14.28
#